data_926435818c20c5cb65cc896ff7cf7ae4
#
_entry.id   926435818c20c5cb65cc896ff7cf7ae4
#
_cell.length_a   1.000
_cell.length_b   1.000
_cell.length_c   1.000
_cell.angle_alpha   90.00
_cell.angle_beta   90.00
_cell.angle_gamma   90.00
#
_symmetry.space_group_name_H-M   'P 1'
#
loop_
_entity.id
_entity.type
_entity.pdbx_description
1 polymer ?
#
loop_
_entity_poly.entity_id
_entity_poly.type
_entity_poly.pdbx_seq_one_letter_code
_entity_poly.pdbx_strand_id
1 'polypeptide(L)'
;NFALDCVMKYPVGVYLAFHHHLVHAQSALKIHSTELDAFSGINAADPMTHMTHSPCYIVHEDDISKAARFNCLSLMMQPLDLLQQIANLQTICQSPPNFLILQGFGTGNLAVNDQLTACIEKLQHAGCAVILTTQVPFGGIDQRYAISQWTQQANIILSDCLGHADLYAKALKMYLQYDTVDQWQAHWHDHV
;
A
#
# COMPACT_ATOMS: atom_id res chain seq x y z
N ASN A 1 4.62 -18.31 27.72
CA ASN A 1 4.09 -18.08 26.37
C ASN A 1 4.73 -16.83 25.82
N PHE A 2 5.51 -16.96 24.71
CA PHE A 2 6.33 -15.88 24.14
C PHE A 2 5.54 -14.57 23.95
N ALA A 3 4.36 -14.63 23.36
CA ALA A 3 3.54 -13.42 23.13
C ALA A 3 3.15 -12.72 24.45
N LEU A 4 2.74 -13.48 25.48
CA LEU A 4 2.42 -12.92 26.80
C LEU A 4 3.65 -12.32 27.49
N ASP A 5 4.81 -12.96 27.32
CA ASP A 5 6.08 -12.46 27.89
C ASP A 5 6.51 -11.13 27.24
N CYS A 6 6.08 -10.88 25.99
CA CYS A 6 6.36 -9.64 25.26
C CYS A 6 5.45 -8.48 25.67
N VAL A 7 4.18 -8.73 26.02
CA VAL A 7 3.19 -7.68 26.29
C VAL A 7 3.66 -6.62 27.30
N MET A 8 4.41 -7.03 28.32
CA MET A 8 4.90 -6.12 29.36
C MET A 8 6.28 -5.51 29.08
N LYS A 9 6.92 -5.89 27.98
CA LYS A 9 8.30 -5.50 27.69
C LYS A 9 8.42 -4.44 26.59
N TYR A 10 7.41 -4.34 25.74
CA TYR A 10 7.44 -3.48 24.56
C TYR A 10 6.44 -2.32 24.67
N PRO A 11 6.70 -1.19 24.03
CA PRO A 11 5.79 -0.05 23.99
C PRO A 11 4.39 -0.43 23.49
N VAL A 12 3.40 0.43 23.76
CA VAL A 12 2.06 0.27 23.18
C VAL A 12 2.15 0.29 21.66
N GLY A 13 1.56 -0.72 21.02
CA GLY A 13 1.62 -0.87 19.56
C GLY A 13 0.95 -2.15 19.10
N VAL A 14 0.96 -2.37 17.79
CA VAL A 14 0.48 -3.60 17.17
C VAL A 14 1.68 -4.38 16.65
N TYR A 15 1.80 -5.61 17.12
CA TYR A 15 2.94 -6.48 16.83
C TYR A 15 2.46 -7.86 16.37
N LEU A 16 3.25 -8.49 15.52
CA LEU A 16 3.15 -9.90 15.22
C LEU A 16 4.15 -10.67 16.08
N ALA A 17 3.63 -11.54 16.97
CA ALA A 17 4.44 -12.48 17.73
C ALA A 17 4.32 -13.86 17.09
N PHE A 18 5.38 -14.36 16.47
CA PHE A 18 5.39 -15.65 15.81
C PHE A 18 6.73 -16.38 16.05
N HIS A 19 6.65 -17.66 16.41
CA HIS A 19 7.79 -18.48 16.81
C HIS A 19 8.56 -17.79 17.95
N HIS A 20 9.72 -17.24 17.71
CA HIS A 20 10.53 -16.47 18.68
C HIS A 20 10.76 -15.03 18.23
N HIS A 21 10.07 -14.58 17.19
CA HIS A 21 10.19 -13.25 16.62
C HIS A 21 8.99 -12.38 17.02
N LEU A 22 9.29 -11.14 17.37
CA LEU A 22 8.31 -10.08 17.55
C LEU A 22 8.65 -8.97 16.56
N VAL A 23 7.75 -8.71 15.63
CA VAL A 23 7.95 -7.70 14.60
C VAL A 23 6.82 -6.67 14.61
N HIS A 24 7.11 -5.46 14.18
CA HIS A 24 6.09 -4.43 13.99
C HIS A 24 5.10 -4.86 12.93
N ALA A 25 3.80 -4.77 13.22
CA ALA A 25 2.74 -5.26 12.34
C ALA A 25 2.75 -4.61 10.96
N GLN A 26 3.10 -3.33 10.85
CA GLN A 26 3.19 -2.61 9.58
C GLN A 26 4.24 -3.19 8.63
N SER A 27 5.31 -3.78 9.16
CA SER A 27 6.38 -4.40 8.38
C SER A 27 6.23 -5.92 8.26
N ALA A 28 5.26 -6.51 8.97
CA ALA A 28 5.12 -7.96 9.04
C ALA A 28 4.72 -8.54 7.68
N LEU A 29 5.51 -9.49 7.19
CA LEU A 29 5.28 -10.20 5.95
C LEU A 29 5.43 -11.70 6.15
N LYS A 30 4.47 -12.47 5.66
CA LYS A 30 4.61 -13.93 5.59
C LYS A 30 5.48 -14.27 4.38
N ILE A 31 6.68 -14.77 4.64
CA ILE A 31 7.69 -15.09 3.62
C ILE A 31 7.73 -16.58 3.26
N HIS A 32 7.14 -17.43 4.10
CA HIS A 32 7.14 -18.87 3.89
C HIS A 32 5.74 -19.46 4.13
N SER A 33 5.32 -20.42 3.32
CA SER A 33 4.00 -21.07 3.46
C SER A 33 4.03 -22.23 4.45
N THR A 34 5.16 -22.93 4.60
CA THR A 34 5.28 -24.20 5.33
C THR A 34 6.31 -24.18 6.47
N GLU A 35 7.31 -23.30 6.41
CA GLU A 35 8.34 -23.21 7.43
C GLU A 35 7.80 -22.66 8.76
N LEU A 36 8.41 -23.10 9.86
CA LEU A 36 8.06 -22.60 11.21
C LEU A 36 8.44 -21.12 11.37
N ASP A 37 9.54 -20.69 10.76
CA ASP A 37 9.96 -19.29 10.74
C ASP A 37 9.41 -18.59 9.49
N ALA A 38 8.09 -18.46 9.48
CA ALA A 38 7.31 -18.08 8.30
C ALA A 38 7.13 -16.57 8.12
N PHE A 39 7.51 -15.75 9.11
CA PHE A 39 7.31 -14.30 9.07
C PHE A 39 8.62 -13.54 9.18
N SER A 40 8.69 -12.43 8.46
CA SER A 40 9.78 -11.45 8.55
C SER A 40 9.21 -10.05 8.73
N GLY A 41 10.04 -9.13 9.19
CA GLY A 41 9.69 -7.73 9.41
C GLY A 41 10.73 -7.03 10.27
N ILE A 42 10.48 -5.75 10.57
CA ILE A 42 11.32 -4.95 11.47
C ILE A 42 11.10 -5.46 12.89
N ASN A 43 12.19 -5.81 13.58
CA ASN A 43 12.12 -6.31 14.95
C ASN A 43 11.51 -5.25 15.88
N ALA A 44 10.65 -5.66 16.79
CA ALA A 44 10.00 -4.76 17.74
C ALA A 44 10.99 -4.02 18.68
N ALA A 45 12.20 -4.53 18.83
CA ALA A 45 13.27 -3.84 19.57
C ALA A 45 13.96 -2.72 18.77
N ASP A 46 13.81 -2.73 17.44
CA ASP A 46 14.42 -1.72 16.59
C ASP A 46 13.51 -0.48 16.53
N PRO A 47 14.05 0.72 16.68
CA PRO A 47 13.27 1.93 16.57
C PRO A 47 12.74 2.06 15.14
N MET A 48 11.42 2.15 14.99
CA MET A 48 10.79 2.52 13.74
C MET A 48 10.97 4.02 13.54
N THR A 49 11.93 4.42 12.76
CA THR A 49 12.26 5.82 12.48
C THR A 49 11.16 6.60 11.76
N HIS A 50 10.12 5.90 11.29
CA HIS A 50 9.00 6.47 10.54
C HIS A 50 7.63 6.28 11.21
N MET A 51 7.58 5.77 12.44
CA MET A 51 6.33 5.77 13.21
C MET A 51 6.06 7.16 13.77
N THR A 52 5.46 8.00 13.00
CA THR A 52 4.69 9.11 13.56
C THR A 52 3.45 8.50 14.21
N HIS A 53 3.18 8.89 15.44
CA HIS A 53 1.93 8.53 16.11
C HIS A 53 0.77 9.18 15.33
N SER A 54 0.30 8.48 14.31
CA SER A 54 -0.94 8.86 13.65
C SER A 54 -2.06 8.83 14.70
N PRO A 55 -2.88 9.86 14.81
CA PRO A 55 -3.98 9.85 15.75
C PRO A 55 -4.85 8.62 15.50
N CYS A 56 -5.24 7.97 16.59
CA CYS A 56 -6.06 6.77 16.51
C CYS A 56 -7.37 7.11 15.78
N TYR A 57 -7.64 6.42 14.69
CA TYR A 57 -8.92 6.54 14.00
C TYR A 57 -10.01 5.88 14.84
N ILE A 58 -11.03 6.67 15.20
CA ILE A 58 -12.18 6.16 15.93
C ILE A 58 -13.18 5.63 14.90
N VAL A 59 -13.42 4.33 14.93
CA VAL A 59 -14.37 3.65 14.03
C VAL A 59 -15.79 3.92 14.50
N HIS A 60 -16.63 4.41 13.60
CA HIS A 60 -18.07 4.64 13.79
C HIS A 60 -18.90 3.55 13.11
N GLU A 61 -20.18 3.41 13.47
CA GLU A 61 -21.07 2.40 12.87
C GLU A 61 -21.21 2.60 11.33
N ASP A 62 -21.23 3.83 10.87
CA ASP A 62 -21.30 4.17 9.45
C ASP A 62 -20.05 3.69 8.67
N ASP A 63 -18.90 3.60 9.33
CA ASP A 63 -17.65 3.13 8.72
C ASP A 63 -17.74 1.66 8.33
N ILE A 64 -18.50 0.84 9.07
CA ILE A 64 -18.70 -0.57 8.75
C ILE A 64 -19.43 -0.69 7.40
N SER A 65 -20.49 0.11 7.21
CA SER A 65 -21.23 0.16 5.95
C SER A 65 -20.40 0.75 4.81
N LYS A 66 -19.54 1.73 5.10
CA LYS A 66 -18.60 2.33 4.14
C LYS A 66 -17.52 1.33 3.75
N ALA A 67 -16.93 0.63 4.72
CA ALA A 67 -15.91 -0.40 4.49
C ALA A 67 -16.40 -1.56 3.62
N ALA A 68 -17.67 -1.94 3.73
CA ALA A 68 -18.26 -3.00 2.91
C ALA A 68 -18.30 -2.65 1.40
N ARG A 69 -18.15 -1.38 1.04
CA ARG A 69 -18.10 -0.89 -0.35
C ARG A 69 -16.67 -0.62 -0.82
N PHE A 70 -15.70 -0.75 0.07
CA PHE A 70 -14.30 -0.55 -0.27
C PHE A 70 -13.83 -1.59 -1.28
N ASN A 71 -13.28 -1.12 -2.39
CA ASN A 71 -12.73 -1.96 -3.45
C ASN A 71 -11.31 -1.51 -3.76
N CYS A 72 -10.35 -2.40 -3.52
CA CYS A 72 -8.94 -2.18 -3.77
C CYS A 72 -8.38 -3.33 -4.61
N LEU A 73 -7.83 -3.00 -5.76
CA LEU A 73 -7.18 -3.96 -6.65
C LEU A 73 -5.67 -3.77 -6.61
N SER A 74 -4.94 -4.83 -6.30
CA SER A 74 -3.48 -4.83 -6.37
C SER A 74 -3.02 -5.64 -7.59
N LEU A 75 -2.31 -5.00 -8.50
CA LEU A 75 -1.82 -5.56 -9.75
C LEU A 75 -0.29 -5.68 -9.72
N MET A 76 0.20 -6.90 -9.65
CA MET A 76 1.62 -7.18 -9.84
C MET A 76 1.93 -7.04 -11.34
N MET A 77 2.75 -6.06 -11.69
CA MET A 77 3.14 -5.81 -13.07
C MET A 77 4.00 -6.96 -13.59
N GLN A 78 3.61 -7.49 -14.76
CA GLN A 78 4.33 -8.56 -15.42
C GLN A 78 5.23 -7.98 -16.51
N PRO A 79 6.29 -8.67 -16.95
CA PRO A 79 7.16 -8.25 -18.05
C PRO A 79 6.47 -8.46 -19.41
N LEU A 80 5.28 -7.91 -19.55
CA LEU A 80 4.49 -7.90 -20.78
C LEU A 80 4.88 -6.71 -21.64
N ASP A 81 4.58 -6.79 -22.94
CA ASP A 81 4.67 -5.60 -23.77
C ASP A 81 3.67 -4.51 -23.31
N LEU A 82 3.96 -3.28 -23.68
CA LEU A 82 3.21 -2.14 -23.18
C LEU A 82 1.75 -2.13 -23.69
N LEU A 83 1.49 -2.66 -24.89
CA LEU A 83 0.14 -2.73 -25.44
C LEU A 83 -0.72 -3.71 -24.62
N GLN A 84 -0.15 -4.83 -24.19
CA GLN A 84 -0.85 -5.78 -23.33
C GLN A 84 -1.11 -5.21 -21.94
N GLN A 85 -0.17 -4.45 -21.39
CA GLN A 85 -0.39 -3.75 -20.10
C GLN A 85 -1.52 -2.73 -20.21
N ILE A 86 -1.55 -1.94 -21.29
CA ILE A 86 -2.62 -0.98 -21.57
C ILE A 86 -3.97 -1.68 -21.70
N ALA A 87 -4.05 -2.80 -22.44
CA ALA A 87 -5.28 -3.57 -22.59
C ALA A 87 -5.82 -4.06 -21.24
N ASN A 88 -4.93 -4.52 -20.35
CA ASN A 88 -5.32 -4.92 -18.99
C ASN A 88 -5.89 -3.75 -18.19
N LEU A 89 -5.25 -2.57 -18.23
CA LEU A 89 -5.75 -1.38 -17.55
C LEU A 89 -7.09 -0.88 -18.15
N GLN A 90 -7.27 -0.95 -19.46
CA GLN A 90 -8.53 -0.61 -20.12
C GLN A 90 -9.69 -1.49 -19.63
N THR A 91 -9.42 -2.77 -19.33
CA THR A 91 -10.42 -3.66 -18.73
C THR A 91 -10.81 -3.19 -17.32
N ILE A 92 -9.84 -2.74 -16.52
CA ILE A 92 -10.08 -2.19 -15.19
C ILE A 92 -10.89 -0.88 -15.27
N CYS A 93 -10.68 -0.07 -16.30
CA CYS A 93 -11.46 1.15 -16.54
C CYS A 93 -12.97 0.91 -16.74
N GLN A 94 -13.40 -0.30 -17.07
CA GLN A 94 -14.82 -0.64 -17.21
C GLN A 94 -15.54 -0.74 -15.86
N SER A 95 -14.82 -1.11 -14.79
CA SER A 95 -15.31 -1.18 -13.41
C SER A 95 -14.18 -0.81 -12.47
N PRO A 96 -13.85 0.48 -12.34
CA PRO A 96 -12.69 0.92 -11.58
C PRO A 96 -12.87 0.64 -10.07
N PRO A 97 -11.81 0.18 -9.37
CA PRO A 97 -11.80 0.11 -7.92
C PRO A 97 -11.69 1.51 -7.31
N ASN A 98 -11.87 1.64 -5.99
CA ASN A 98 -11.54 2.88 -5.29
C ASN A 98 -10.02 3.14 -5.32
N PHE A 99 -9.22 2.09 -5.15
CA PHE A 99 -7.76 2.15 -5.23
C PHE A 99 -7.23 1.07 -6.16
N LEU A 100 -6.35 1.47 -7.08
CA LEU A 100 -5.54 0.58 -7.89
C LEU A 100 -4.09 0.66 -7.45
N ILE A 101 -3.55 -0.43 -6.94
CA ILE A 101 -2.15 -0.54 -6.53
C ILE A 101 -1.36 -1.20 -7.67
N LEU A 102 -0.43 -0.47 -8.27
CA LEU A 102 0.50 -0.97 -9.27
C LEU A 102 1.81 -1.36 -8.59
N GLN A 103 2.14 -2.65 -8.62
CA GLN A 103 3.39 -3.17 -8.07
C GLN A 103 4.45 -3.21 -9.18
N GLY A 104 5.30 -2.18 -9.23
CA GLY A 104 6.38 -2.05 -10.21
C GLY A 104 7.59 -2.96 -9.94
N PHE A 105 8.52 -3.01 -10.87
CA PHE A 105 9.76 -3.78 -10.77
C PHE A 105 10.82 -3.08 -9.93
N GLY A 106 11.67 -3.85 -9.25
CA GLY A 106 12.78 -3.32 -8.47
C GLY A 106 12.32 -2.22 -7.51
N THR A 107 12.76 -0.99 -7.69
CA THR A 107 12.41 0.18 -6.86
C THR A 107 11.09 0.87 -7.25
N GLY A 108 10.22 0.19 -7.99
CA GLY A 108 8.93 0.72 -8.46
C GLY A 108 8.93 1.11 -9.95
N ASN A 109 9.85 0.58 -10.75
CA ASN A 109 9.94 0.91 -12.17
C ASN A 109 8.78 0.30 -12.98
N LEU A 110 8.26 1.08 -13.92
CA LEU A 110 7.27 0.65 -14.92
C LEU A 110 7.68 1.13 -16.30
N ALA A 111 7.34 0.35 -17.33
CA ALA A 111 7.36 0.82 -18.70
C ALA A 111 6.13 1.72 -18.93
N VAL A 112 6.34 2.95 -19.38
CA VAL A 112 5.30 3.97 -19.51
C VAL A 112 5.37 4.64 -20.87
N ASN A 113 4.20 4.97 -21.40
CA ASN A 113 4.01 5.85 -22.55
C ASN A 113 2.73 6.69 -22.35
N ASP A 114 2.46 7.61 -23.28
CA ASP A 114 1.30 8.50 -23.22
C ASP A 114 -0.04 7.74 -23.15
N GLN A 115 -0.15 6.58 -23.79
CA GLN A 115 -1.37 5.77 -23.77
C GLN A 115 -1.63 5.15 -22.40
N LEU A 116 -0.60 4.66 -21.71
CA LEU A 116 -0.71 4.13 -20.35
C LEU A 116 -1.07 5.27 -19.39
N THR A 117 -0.41 6.42 -19.51
CA THR A 117 -0.73 7.62 -18.73
C THR A 117 -2.19 8.03 -18.92
N ALA A 118 -2.69 8.09 -20.16
CA ALA A 118 -4.08 8.40 -20.45
C ALA A 118 -5.07 7.37 -19.85
N CYS A 119 -4.70 6.08 -19.78
CA CYS A 119 -5.51 5.08 -19.07
C CYS A 119 -5.58 5.35 -17.57
N ILE A 120 -4.47 5.75 -16.96
CA ILE A 120 -4.42 6.10 -15.53
C ILE A 120 -5.27 7.34 -15.25
N GLU A 121 -5.19 8.36 -16.07
CA GLU A 121 -6.01 9.56 -15.95
C GLU A 121 -7.52 9.22 -16.05
N LYS A 122 -7.90 8.31 -16.94
CA LYS A 122 -9.29 7.84 -17.03
C LYS A 122 -9.75 7.14 -15.75
N LEU A 123 -8.91 6.32 -15.15
CA LEU A 123 -9.20 5.67 -13.86
C LEU A 123 -9.44 6.71 -12.76
N GLN A 124 -8.58 7.72 -12.69
CA GLN A 124 -8.68 8.80 -11.70
C GLN A 124 -9.95 9.63 -11.89
N HIS A 125 -10.29 10.01 -13.11
CA HIS A 125 -11.54 10.70 -13.43
C HIS A 125 -12.79 9.85 -13.11
N ALA A 126 -12.66 8.51 -13.13
CA ALA A 126 -13.71 7.59 -12.73
C ALA A 126 -13.77 7.32 -11.21
N GLY A 127 -12.98 8.04 -10.42
CA GLY A 127 -12.99 7.92 -8.95
C GLY A 127 -12.03 6.88 -8.37
N CYS A 128 -10.99 6.48 -9.13
CA CYS A 128 -9.99 5.52 -8.69
C CYS A 128 -8.67 6.23 -8.37
N ALA A 129 -8.19 6.16 -7.14
CA ALA A 129 -6.82 6.57 -6.82
C ALA A 129 -5.82 5.50 -7.27
N VAL A 130 -4.74 5.93 -7.94
CA VAL A 130 -3.69 5.02 -8.40
C VAL A 130 -2.45 5.18 -7.54
N ILE A 131 -2.00 4.06 -6.98
CA ILE A 131 -0.83 3.98 -6.09
C ILE A 131 0.25 3.17 -6.78
N LEU A 132 1.47 3.68 -6.81
CA LEU A 132 2.64 2.93 -7.24
C LEU A 132 3.39 2.41 -6.02
N THR A 133 3.69 1.12 -6.03
CA THR A 133 4.56 0.45 -5.06
C THR A 133 5.53 -0.49 -5.78
N THR A 134 6.28 -1.28 -5.04
CA THR A 134 7.22 -2.28 -5.58
C THR A 134 6.74 -3.70 -5.33
N GLN A 135 7.15 -4.64 -6.18
CA GLN A 135 7.00 -6.09 -5.95
C GLN A 135 8.00 -6.61 -4.91
N VAL A 136 9.04 -5.85 -4.63
CA VAL A 136 10.09 -6.25 -3.68
C VAL A 136 9.52 -6.19 -2.26
N PRO A 137 9.65 -7.28 -1.47
CA PRO A 137 9.02 -7.38 -0.16
C PRO A 137 9.53 -6.36 0.85
N PHE A 138 10.77 -5.93 0.73
CA PHE A 138 11.42 -5.01 1.66
C PHE A 138 12.14 -3.89 0.92
N GLY A 139 12.28 -2.72 1.57
CA GLY A 139 12.99 -1.56 1.05
C GLY A 139 12.10 -0.48 0.43
N GLY A 140 10.85 -0.80 0.11
CA GLY A 140 9.90 0.16 -0.44
C GLY A 140 10.31 0.75 -1.79
N ILE A 141 9.69 1.88 -2.15
CA ILE A 141 10.03 2.64 -3.36
C ILE A 141 11.19 3.59 -3.06
N ASP A 142 12.20 3.59 -3.93
CA ASP A 142 13.18 4.66 -3.91
C ASP A 142 12.63 5.88 -4.68
N GLN A 143 12.19 6.88 -3.92
CA GLN A 143 11.58 8.10 -4.48
C GLN A 143 12.48 8.82 -5.47
N ARG A 144 13.82 8.69 -5.35
CA ARG A 144 14.77 9.30 -6.29
C ARG A 144 14.63 8.75 -7.72
N TYR A 145 14.20 7.49 -7.85
CA TYR A 145 13.97 6.82 -9.13
C TYR A 145 12.47 6.78 -9.52
N ALA A 146 11.59 6.69 -8.54
CA ALA A 146 10.15 6.61 -8.78
C ALA A 146 9.54 7.98 -9.10
N ILE A 147 10.13 9.09 -8.62
CA ILE A 147 9.74 10.45 -9.02
C ILE A 147 10.26 10.71 -10.43
N SER A 148 9.52 10.19 -11.38
CA SER A 148 9.68 10.49 -12.79
C SER A 148 8.63 11.51 -13.22
N GLN A 149 8.89 12.20 -14.31
CA GLN A 149 7.98 13.22 -14.84
C GLN A 149 6.54 12.67 -15.00
N TRP A 150 6.38 11.41 -15.41
CA TRP A 150 5.07 10.81 -15.63
C TRP A 150 4.27 10.56 -14.33
N THR A 151 4.91 10.20 -13.22
CA THR A 151 4.22 9.99 -11.94
C THR A 151 3.65 11.30 -11.40
N GLN A 152 4.37 12.41 -11.61
CA GLN A 152 3.90 13.73 -11.24
C GLN A 152 2.77 14.21 -12.18
N GLN A 153 2.93 14.05 -13.48
CA GLN A 153 1.91 14.43 -14.48
C GLN A 153 0.62 13.66 -14.31
N ALA A 154 0.71 12.37 -14.05
CA ALA A 154 -0.45 11.50 -13.82
C ALA A 154 -0.95 11.53 -12.37
N ASN A 155 -0.42 12.40 -11.51
CA ASN A 155 -0.82 12.54 -10.11
C ASN A 155 -0.92 11.19 -9.36
N ILE A 156 0.13 10.35 -9.52
CA ILE A 156 0.20 9.02 -8.91
C ILE A 156 0.68 9.12 -7.47
N ILE A 157 0.01 8.44 -6.57
CA ILE A 157 0.45 8.29 -5.19
C ILE A 157 1.65 7.35 -5.15
N LEU A 158 2.78 7.80 -4.61
CA LEU A 158 3.92 6.93 -4.32
C LEU A 158 3.75 6.33 -2.93
N SER A 159 3.82 5.00 -2.83
CA SER A 159 3.68 4.32 -1.54
C SER A 159 4.83 4.66 -0.60
N ASP A 160 4.50 5.02 0.62
CA ASP A 160 5.39 5.20 1.76
C ASP A 160 5.26 4.06 2.78
N CYS A 161 4.47 3.03 2.44
CA CYS A 161 4.18 1.91 3.32
C CYS A 161 5.30 0.86 3.32
N LEU A 162 5.45 0.18 4.46
CA LEU A 162 6.51 -0.81 4.68
C LEU A 162 6.22 -2.17 4.05
N GLY A 163 4.95 -2.44 3.71
CA GLY A 163 4.54 -3.69 3.11
C GLY A 163 3.14 -3.61 2.49
N HIS A 164 2.74 -4.67 1.77
CA HIS A 164 1.45 -4.69 1.07
C HIS A 164 0.25 -4.68 2.02
N ALA A 165 0.35 -5.31 3.20
CA ALA A 165 -0.71 -5.29 4.19
C ALA A 165 -0.90 -3.90 4.81
N ASP A 166 0.20 -3.21 5.10
CA ASP A 166 0.21 -1.83 5.57
C ASP A 166 -0.41 -0.89 4.53
N LEU A 167 0.01 -1.04 3.27
CA LEU A 167 -0.53 -0.27 2.15
C LEU A 167 -2.05 -0.46 1.99
N TYR A 168 -2.55 -1.68 2.08
CA TYR A 168 -3.98 -1.98 2.02
C TYR A 168 -4.73 -1.34 3.21
N ALA A 169 -4.18 -1.45 4.41
CA ALA A 169 -4.76 -0.86 5.62
C ALA A 169 -4.80 0.68 5.52
N LYS A 170 -3.73 1.31 5.01
CA LYS A 170 -3.68 2.75 4.77
C LYS A 170 -4.71 3.18 3.72
N ALA A 171 -4.83 2.46 2.60
CA ALA A 171 -5.84 2.76 1.58
C ALA A 171 -7.26 2.67 2.15
N LEU A 172 -7.57 1.64 2.96
CA LEU A 172 -8.86 1.53 3.65
C LEU A 172 -9.09 2.70 4.61
N LYS A 173 -8.09 3.07 5.42
CA LYS A 173 -8.17 4.22 6.33
C LYS A 173 -8.48 5.51 5.57
N MET A 174 -7.77 5.77 4.46
CA MET A 174 -8.00 6.92 3.60
C MET A 174 -9.42 6.93 3.03
N TYR A 175 -9.90 5.78 2.56
CA TYR A 175 -11.27 5.62 2.06
C TYR A 175 -12.33 5.92 3.12
N LEU A 176 -12.10 5.53 4.38
CA LEU A 176 -13.03 5.81 5.48
C LEU A 176 -13.05 7.29 5.86
N GLN A 177 -11.89 7.95 5.84
CA GLN A 177 -11.73 9.33 6.29
C GLN A 177 -12.14 10.38 5.23
N TYR A 178 -11.99 10.06 3.95
CA TYR A 178 -12.19 10.99 2.84
C TYR A 178 -13.07 10.38 1.76
N ASP A 179 -13.68 11.23 0.92
CA ASP A 179 -14.71 10.78 -0.03
C ASP A 179 -14.29 10.88 -1.51
N THR A 180 -13.18 11.59 -1.80
CA THR A 180 -12.77 11.85 -3.18
C THR A 180 -11.31 11.49 -3.44
N VAL A 181 -10.99 11.19 -4.71
CA VAL A 181 -9.62 10.90 -5.16
C VAL A 181 -8.68 12.04 -4.81
N ASP A 182 -9.08 13.29 -5.04
CA ASP A 182 -8.25 14.47 -4.77
C ASP A 182 -7.92 14.58 -3.27
N GLN A 183 -8.89 14.27 -2.39
CA GLN A 183 -8.65 14.24 -0.94
C GLN A 183 -7.71 13.11 -0.56
N TRP A 184 -7.87 11.89 -1.12
CA TRP A 184 -6.96 10.78 -0.86
C TRP A 184 -5.53 11.10 -1.30
N GLN A 185 -5.36 11.73 -2.45
CA GLN A 185 -4.05 12.16 -2.96
C GLN A 185 -3.43 13.26 -2.08
N ALA A 186 -4.21 14.29 -1.74
CA ALA A 186 -3.73 15.41 -0.95
C ALA A 186 -3.29 15.00 0.47
N HIS A 187 -4.02 14.06 1.08
CA HIS A 187 -3.79 13.66 2.48
C HIS A 187 -3.03 12.34 2.63
N TRP A 188 -2.58 11.73 1.53
CA TRP A 188 -1.89 10.43 1.61
C TRP A 188 -0.65 10.46 2.52
N HIS A 189 0.12 11.54 2.47
CA HIS A 189 1.37 11.68 3.23
C HIS A 189 1.21 12.42 4.57
N ASP A 190 0.01 12.93 4.90
CA ASP A 190 -0.22 13.71 6.13
C ASP A 190 -0.22 12.85 7.41
N HIS A 191 -0.27 11.53 7.28
CA HIS A 191 -0.45 10.59 8.38
C HIS A 191 0.70 9.57 8.49
N VAL A 192 1.88 9.99 8.06
CA VAL A 192 3.10 9.19 8.23
C VAL A 192 3.68 9.37 9.62
#